data_c41601e5e4051ee754fcc19cf48303f9
#
_entry.id   c41601e5e4051ee754fcc19cf48303f9
#
_cell.length_a   1.000
_cell.length_b   1.000
_cell.length_c   1.000
_cell.angle_alpha   90.00
_cell.angle_beta   90.00
_cell.angle_gamma   90.00
#
_symmetry.space_group_name_H-M   'P 1'
#
loop_
_entity.id
_entity.type
_entity.pdbx_description
1 polymer ?
#
loop_
_entity_poly.entity_id
_entity_poly.type
_entity_poly.pdbx_seq_one_letter_code
_entity_poly.pdbx_strand_id
1 'polypeptide(L)'
;MDLNDIPDQAAVSAATARVAADVRRTPLLRLPAAQLGLSGGFELWLKLEQLQRGGSFKARGMFNRMRAQALPAAGVVIASGGNAGIAAATAAQALGVRCEVFVPELTSAAKREALHARGAAVVVGGAAYADALAASLQRQQATGALLLHAYDQAEVVAGAGTLAAEVEAEVGLPSRVLVSVGGGGLMGGLLAQWGGRVHVDALEPTGSPTLHAALAAGEPVDVAVGGLGADALGARRIGRIAWALVQRHGVASHLVPDEAITAAQRQLWHELRLAVEPAAALPLAALHAGVVQPAPGERVLLVVCGANVDPACVAG
;
A
#
# COMPACT_ATOMS: atom_id res chain seq x y z
N MET A 1 -2.53 12.69 -19.33
CA MET A 1 -3.39 11.72 -18.62
C MET A 1 -4.82 12.15 -18.90
N ASP A 2 -5.57 11.28 -19.53
CA ASP A 2 -7.00 11.56 -19.71
C ASP A 2 -7.67 11.51 -18.31
N LEU A 3 -8.59 12.42 -18.02
CA LEU A 3 -9.36 12.42 -16.77
C LEU A 3 -10.18 11.12 -16.59
N ASN A 4 -10.43 10.41 -17.69
CA ASN A 4 -11.07 9.10 -17.71
C ASN A 4 -10.21 7.97 -17.14
N ASP A 5 -8.90 8.19 -16.92
CA ASP A 5 -7.98 7.20 -16.33
C ASP A 5 -7.95 7.24 -14.79
N ILE A 6 -8.67 8.18 -14.15
CA ILE A 6 -8.73 8.28 -12.69
C ILE A 6 -9.86 7.40 -12.19
N PRO A 7 -9.57 6.34 -11.40
CA PRO A 7 -10.61 5.45 -10.92
C PRO A 7 -11.57 6.14 -9.96
N ASP A 8 -12.82 5.73 -10.04
CA ASP A 8 -13.93 6.15 -9.18
C ASP A 8 -14.55 4.94 -8.48
N GLN A 9 -15.67 5.16 -7.78
CA GLN A 9 -16.41 4.10 -7.09
C GLN A 9 -16.91 3.01 -8.05
N ALA A 10 -17.26 3.34 -9.29
CA ALA A 10 -17.68 2.34 -10.27
C ALA A 10 -16.50 1.43 -10.68
N ALA A 11 -15.30 2.01 -10.88
CA ALA A 11 -14.07 1.27 -11.13
C ALA A 11 -13.71 0.35 -9.96
N VAL A 12 -13.88 0.80 -8.70
CA VAL A 12 -13.65 -0.03 -7.50
C VAL A 12 -14.69 -1.15 -7.41
N SER A 13 -15.95 -0.89 -7.71
CA SER A 13 -17.00 -1.93 -7.74
C SER A 13 -16.69 -3.01 -8.78
N ALA A 14 -16.29 -2.62 -9.99
CA ALA A 14 -15.84 -3.55 -11.03
C ALA A 14 -14.61 -4.35 -10.60
N ALA A 15 -13.64 -3.70 -9.93
CA ALA A 15 -12.47 -4.36 -9.36
C ALA A 15 -12.86 -5.38 -8.28
N THR A 16 -13.79 -5.02 -7.39
CA THR A 16 -14.28 -5.90 -6.31
C THR A 16 -14.87 -7.19 -6.89
N ALA A 17 -15.72 -7.09 -7.89
CA ALA A 17 -16.28 -8.26 -8.56
C ALA A 17 -15.19 -9.10 -9.26
N ARG A 18 -14.22 -8.42 -9.89
CA ARG A 18 -13.16 -9.07 -10.66
C ARG A 18 -12.21 -9.89 -9.80
N VAL A 19 -11.86 -9.41 -8.60
CA VAL A 19 -10.88 -10.05 -7.73
C VAL A 19 -11.48 -10.92 -6.63
N ALA A 20 -12.79 -11.05 -6.55
CA ALA A 20 -13.49 -11.71 -5.45
C ALA A 20 -13.00 -13.14 -5.14
N ALA A 21 -12.62 -13.91 -6.17
CA ALA A 21 -12.08 -15.26 -6.00
C ALA A 21 -10.56 -15.30 -5.72
N ASP A 22 -9.87 -14.20 -5.98
CA ASP A 22 -8.40 -14.16 -5.95
C ASP A 22 -7.84 -13.56 -4.66
N VAL A 23 -8.57 -12.64 -4.00
CA VAL A 23 -8.13 -11.98 -2.78
C VAL A 23 -8.89 -12.49 -1.56
N ARG A 24 -8.28 -12.33 -0.38
CA ARG A 24 -8.95 -12.64 0.88
C ARG A 24 -9.81 -11.45 1.31
N ARG A 25 -11.00 -11.71 1.80
CA ARG A 25 -11.69 -10.75 2.65
C ARG A 25 -10.97 -10.74 4.00
N THR A 26 -10.18 -9.70 4.25
CA THR A 26 -9.36 -9.63 5.45
C THR A 26 -10.19 -9.23 6.67
N PRO A 27 -9.84 -9.72 7.88
CA PRO A 27 -10.58 -9.36 9.08
C PRO A 27 -10.57 -7.86 9.39
N LEU A 28 -11.63 -7.39 10.02
CA LEU A 28 -11.73 -6.10 10.67
C LEU A 28 -11.81 -6.32 12.18
N LEU A 29 -10.74 -5.96 12.89
CA LEU A 29 -10.70 -6.02 14.34
C LEU A 29 -11.19 -4.70 14.92
N ARG A 30 -12.17 -4.76 15.82
CA ARG A 30 -12.70 -3.59 16.53
C ARG A 30 -12.30 -3.66 17.99
N LEU A 31 -11.82 -2.56 18.54
CA LEU A 31 -11.45 -2.46 19.95
C LEU A 31 -11.59 -1.03 20.47
N PRO A 32 -11.81 -0.87 21.79
CA PRO A 32 -11.74 0.45 22.40
C PRO A 32 -10.32 1.01 22.29
N ALA A 33 -10.17 2.30 22.01
CA ALA A 33 -8.87 2.98 21.92
C ALA A 33 -8.02 2.77 23.19
N ALA A 34 -8.66 2.73 24.35
CA ALA A 34 -8.02 2.51 25.65
C ALA A 34 -7.27 1.16 25.73
N GLN A 35 -7.66 0.14 24.97
CA GLN A 35 -6.96 -1.15 24.93
C GLN A 35 -5.53 -1.01 24.36
N LEU A 36 -5.30 -0.02 23.52
CA LEU A 36 -3.96 0.33 23.03
C LEU A 36 -3.39 1.58 23.71
N GLY A 37 -3.83 1.88 24.95
CA GLY A 37 -3.29 2.99 25.74
C GLY A 37 -3.64 4.39 25.18
N LEU A 38 -4.64 4.50 24.29
CA LEU A 38 -5.09 5.75 23.72
C LEU A 38 -6.27 6.31 24.51
N SER A 39 -6.26 7.62 24.77
CA SER A 39 -7.38 8.36 25.39
C SER A 39 -8.25 9.01 24.31
N GLY A 40 -9.45 9.49 24.67
CA GLY A 40 -10.28 10.29 23.74
C GLY A 40 -11.65 9.72 23.44
N GLY A 41 -11.97 8.48 23.89
CA GLY A 41 -13.34 7.94 23.79
C GLY A 41 -13.80 7.62 22.36
N PHE A 42 -12.89 7.27 21.47
CA PHE A 42 -13.16 6.80 20.09
C PHE A 42 -12.98 5.29 19.96
N GLU A 43 -13.55 4.72 18.91
CA GLU A 43 -13.44 3.30 18.57
C GLU A 43 -12.37 3.10 17.50
N LEU A 44 -11.48 2.10 17.70
CA LEU A 44 -10.50 1.69 16.72
C LEU A 44 -11.01 0.53 15.89
N TRP A 45 -10.86 0.65 14.58
CA TRP A 45 -11.08 -0.40 13.61
C TRP A 45 -9.76 -0.68 12.88
N LEU A 46 -9.23 -1.89 13.01
CA LEU A 46 -7.99 -2.30 12.34
C LEU A 46 -8.35 -3.21 11.16
N LYS A 47 -8.13 -2.74 9.94
CA LYS A 47 -8.25 -3.57 8.73
C LYS A 47 -6.96 -4.33 8.50
N LEU A 48 -6.98 -5.65 8.68
CA LEU A 48 -5.81 -6.50 8.77
C LEU A 48 -5.30 -6.96 7.39
N GLU A 49 -4.83 -6.02 6.56
CA GLU A 49 -4.30 -6.28 5.21
C GLU A 49 -2.96 -7.02 5.19
N GLN A 50 -2.24 -7.08 6.30
CA GLN A 50 -1.08 -7.96 6.45
C GLN A 50 -1.44 -9.45 6.30
N LEU A 51 -2.70 -9.82 6.48
CA LEU A 51 -3.20 -11.18 6.25
C LEU A 51 -3.62 -11.44 4.80
N GLN A 52 -3.49 -10.46 3.91
CA GLN A 52 -3.78 -10.63 2.49
C GLN A 52 -2.75 -11.56 1.82
N ARG A 53 -3.08 -12.11 0.65
CA ARG A 53 -2.12 -12.91 -0.13
C ARG A 53 -0.83 -12.12 -0.37
N GLY A 54 0.31 -12.77 -0.22
CA GLY A 54 1.61 -12.09 -0.33
C GLY A 54 1.94 -11.15 0.84
N GLY A 55 1.15 -11.16 1.93
CA GLY A 55 1.44 -10.44 3.17
C GLY A 55 1.19 -8.93 3.13
N SER A 56 0.46 -8.40 2.14
CA SER A 56 0.12 -6.98 2.06
C SER A 56 -1.07 -6.69 1.14
N PHE A 57 -1.69 -5.52 1.30
CA PHE A 57 -2.78 -5.02 0.45
C PHE A 57 -2.46 -5.01 -1.04
N LYS A 58 -1.17 -5.00 -1.40
CA LYS A 58 -0.70 -4.90 -2.81
C LYS A 58 -1.27 -5.98 -3.70
N ALA A 59 -1.60 -7.16 -3.17
CA ALA A 59 -2.21 -8.24 -3.94
C ALA A 59 -3.52 -7.79 -4.63
N ARG A 60 -4.32 -6.96 -3.96
CA ARG A 60 -5.59 -6.45 -4.51
C ARG A 60 -5.40 -5.74 -5.84
N GLY A 61 -4.43 -4.83 -5.89
CA GLY A 61 -4.10 -4.09 -7.11
C GLY A 61 -3.49 -4.97 -8.19
N MET A 62 -2.58 -5.89 -7.83
CA MET A 62 -1.91 -6.76 -8.78
C MET A 62 -2.87 -7.77 -9.43
N PHE A 63 -3.73 -8.41 -8.64
CA PHE A 63 -4.79 -9.27 -9.18
C PHE A 63 -5.74 -8.49 -10.08
N ASN A 64 -6.18 -7.31 -9.67
CA ASN A 64 -7.10 -6.50 -10.47
C ASN A 64 -6.46 -6.09 -11.81
N ARG A 65 -5.20 -5.66 -11.82
CA ARG A 65 -4.49 -5.29 -13.05
C ARG A 65 -4.34 -6.48 -13.99
N MET A 66 -3.97 -7.64 -13.48
CA MET A 66 -3.81 -8.86 -14.28
C MET A 66 -5.14 -9.40 -14.82
N ARG A 67 -6.22 -9.30 -14.06
CA ARG A 67 -7.56 -9.74 -14.43
C ARG A 67 -8.32 -8.76 -15.34
N ALA A 68 -7.84 -7.52 -15.47
CA ALA A 68 -8.51 -6.48 -16.25
C ALA A 68 -8.42 -6.69 -17.76
N GLN A 69 -7.51 -7.54 -18.22
CA GLN A 69 -7.31 -7.84 -19.64
C GLN A 69 -6.80 -9.26 -19.84
N ALA A 70 -6.81 -9.74 -21.09
CA ALA A 70 -6.16 -10.98 -21.45
C ALA A 70 -4.64 -10.87 -21.20
N LEU A 71 -4.07 -11.87 -20.51
CA LEU A 71 -2.65 -11.87 -20.20
C LEU A 71 -1.84 -12.34 -21.43
N PRO A 72 -0.77 -11.60 -21.79
CA PRO A 72 0.07 -11.98 -22.92
C PRO A 72 0.85 -13.27 -22.59
N ALA A 73 1.19 -14.05 -23.62
CA ALA A 73 2.02 -15.25 -23.46
C ALA A 73 3.40 -14.97 -22.85
N ALA A 74 3.92 -13.77 -23.04
CA ALA A 74 5.15 -13.29 -22.40
C ALA A 74 5.02 -13.11 -20.87
N GLY A 75 3.81 -13.15 -20.32
CA GLY A 75 3.55 -12.98 -18.90
C GLY A 75 3.58 -11.52 -18.46
N VAL A 76 4.06 -11.27 -17.25
CA VAL A 76 4.09 -9.95 -16.62
C VAL A 76 5.49 -9.54 -16.19
N VAL A 77 5.76 -8.24 -16.16
CA VAL A 77 7.02 -7.65 -15.70
C VAL A 77 6.77 -6.53 -14.68
N ILE A 78 7.61 -6.43 -13.68
CA ILE A 78 7.56 -5.38 -12.66
C ILE A 78 8.97 -5.03 -12.16
N ALA A 79 9.20 -3.76 -11.83
CA ALA A 79 10.37 -3.32 -11.09
C ALA A 79 9.98 -3.12 -9.62
N SER A 80 10.23 -4.09 -8.75
CA SER A 80 10.03 -3.96 -7.30
C SER A 80 10.57 -5.18 -6.54
N GLY A 81 11.51 -4.97 -5.64
CA GLY A 81 11.97 -6.00 -4.69
C GLY A 81 11.14 -6.12 -3.40
N GLY A 82 10.15 -5.26 -3.18
CA GLY A 82 9.30 -5.22 -1.99
C GLY A 82 7.88 -5.77 -2.21
N ASN A 83 6.94 -5.23 -1.43
CA ASN A 83 5.53 -5.68 -1.41
C ASN A 83 4.85 -5.77 -2.77
N ALA A 84 5.16 -4.85 -3.71
CA ALA A 84 4.56 -4.88 -5.04
C ALA A 84 5.09 -6.04 -5.89
N GLY A 85 6.40 -6.31 -5.84
CA GLY A 85 7.00 -7.47 -6.51
C GLY A 85 6.48 -8.80 -5.95
N ILE A 86 6.43 -8.92 -4.61
CA ILE A 86 5.86 -10.09 -3.93
C ILE A 86 4.40 -10.31 -4.33
N ALA A 87 3.60 -9.26 -4.37
CA ALA A 87 2.19 -9.33 -4.76
C ALA A 87 2.04 -9.70 -6.25
N ALA A 88 2.87 -9.15 -7.13
CA ALA A 88 2.89 -9.49 -8.56
C ALA A 88 3.25 -10.97 -8.78
N ALA A 89 4.31 -11.45 -8.12
CA ALA A 89 4.70 -12.86 -8.17
C ALA A 89 3.61 -13.79 -7.64
N THR A 90 2.98 -13.42 -6.51
CA THR A 90 1.85 -14.17 -5.91
C THR A 90 0.66 -14.25 -6.87
N ALA A 91 0.29 -13.13 -7.50
CA ALA A 91 -0.82 -13.09 -8.45
C ALA A 91 -0.49 -13.89 -9.71
N ALA A 92 0.71 -13.73 -10.26
CA ALA A 92 1.14 -14.47 -11.45
C ALA A 92 1.17 -15.99 -11.21
N GLN A 93 1.68 -16.44 -10.05
CA GLN A 93 1.67 -17.85 -9.67
C GLN A 93 0.24 -18.40 -9.59
N ALA A 94 -0.68 -17.67 -8.96
CA ALA A 94 -2.07 -18.07 -8.83
C ALA A 94 -2.81 -18.12 -10.20
N LEU A 95 -2.41 -17.26 -11.14
CA LEU A 95 -3.00 -17.18 -12.48
C LEU A 95 -2.28 -18.08 -13.51
N GLY A 96 -1.21 -18.79 -13.11
CA GLY A 96 -0.45 -19.68 -13.98
C GLY A 96 0.33 -18.95 -15.08
N VAL A 97 0.78 -17.71 -14.85
CA VAL A 97 1.53 -16.90 -15.81
C VAL A 97 2.96 -16.61 -15.34
N ARG A 98 3.85 -16.41 -16.29
CA ARG A 98 5.24 -16.03 -16.02
C ARG A 98 5.31 -14.63 -15.41
N CYS A 99 6.17 -14.46 -14.40
CA CYS A 99 6.47 -13.18 -13.78
C CYS A 99 7.97 -12.91 -13.75
N GLU A 100 8.40 -11.81 -14.32
CA GLU A 100 9.79 -11.32 -14.23
C GLU A 100 9.82 -10.09 -13.33
N VAL A 101 10.64 -10.16 -12.27
CA VAL A 101 10.79 -9.08 -11.30
C VAL A 101 12.19 -8.49 -11.39
N PHE A 102 12.27 -7.24 -11.76
CA PHE A 102 13.53 -6.50 -11.91
C PHE A 102 13.87 -5.81 -10.60
N VAL A 103 15.10 -5.99 -10.13
CA VAL A 103 15.57 -5.45 -8.85
C VAL A 103 17.00 -4.93 -8.97
N PRO A 104 17.36 -3.84 -8.26
CA PRO A 104 18.74 -3.38 -8.21
C PRO A 104 19.65 -4.35 -7.44
N GLU A 105 20.95 -4.26 -7.66
CA GLU A 105 21.97 -5.12 -7.04
C GLU A 105 21.94 -5.08 -5.52
N LEU A 106 21.58 -3.92 -4.94
CA LEU A 106 21.45 -3.72 -3.49
C LEU A 106 20.27 -4.45 -2.85
N THR A 107 19.39 -5.07 -3.64
CA THR A 107 18.27 -5.84 -3.09
C THR A 107 18.78 -7.04 -2.29
N SER A 108 18.37 -7.14 -1.01
CA SER A 108 18.85 -8.17 -0.10
C SER A 108 18.55 -9.59 -0.60
N ALA A 109 19.37 -10.55 -0.20
CA ALA A 109 19.19 -11.96 -0.54
C ALA A 109 17.80 -12.47 -0.07
N ALA A 110 17.38 -12.09 1.13
CA ALA A 110 16.07 -12.46 1.67
C ALA A 110 14.89 -12.00 0.79
N LYS A 111 14.95 -10.77 0.26
CA LYS A 111 13.93 -10.26 -0.67
C LYS A 111 13.92 -11.03 -1.99
N ARG A 112 15.10 -11.32 -2.54
CA ARG A 112 15.22 -12.13 -3.77
C ARG A 112 14.67 -13.54 -3.56
N GLU A 113 15.00 -14.16 -2.44
CA GLU A 113 14.49 -15.48 -2.06
C GLU A 113 12.96 -15.49 -1.92
N ALA A 114 12.39 -14.48 -1.27
CA ALA A 114 10.94 -14.33 -1.14
C ALA A 114 10.21 -14.22 -2.50
N LEU A 115 10.85 -13.65 -3.52
CA LEU A 115 10.34 -13.59 -4.89
C LEU A 115 10.48 -14.94 -5.59
N HIS A 116 11.65 -15.60 -5.49
CA HIS A 116 11.89 -16.93 -6.06
C HIS A 116 10.94 -17.99 -5.48
N ALA A 117 10.69 -17.96 -4.18
CA ALA A 117 9.74 -18.86 -3.52
C ALA A 117 8.30 -18.75 -4.06
N ARG A 118 7.98 -17.67 -4.80
CA ARG A 118 6.70 -17.45 -5.48
C ARG A 118 6.78 -17.68 -6.99
N GLY A 119 7.84 -18.33 -7.46
CA GLY A 119 8.03 -18.68 -8.87
C GLY A 119 8.38 -17.52 -9.79
N ALA A 120 8.78 -16.36 -9.26
CA ALA A 120 9.22 -15.25 -10.09
C ALA A 120 10.65 -15.46 -10.62
N ALA A 121 10.87 -15.11 -11.87
CA ALA A 121 12.22 -14.94 -12.43
C ALA A 121 12.76 -13.56 -11.99
N VAL A 122 13.75 -13.56 -11.09
CA VAL A 122 14.33 -12.33 -10.56
C VAL A 122 15.51 -11.92 -11.45
N VAL A 123 15.41 -10.73 -12.02
CA VAL A 123 16.46 -10.12 -12.83
C VAL A 123 17.15 -9.04 -11.99
N VAL A 124 18.40 -9.31 -11.62
CA VAL A 124 19.22 -8.41 -10.79
C VAL A 124 20.10 -7.58 -11.69
N GLY A 125 20.06 -6.26 -11.56
CA GLY A 125 20.94 -5.37 -12.32
C GLY A 125 20.70 -3.89 -12.03
N GLY A 126 21.79 -3.11 -12.20
CA GLY A 126 21.80 -1.69 -11.94
C GLY A 126 21.96 -1.31 -10.46
N ALA A 127 22.37 -0.07 -10.23
CA ALA A 127 22.67 0.43 -8.89
C ALA A 127 21.43 0.92 -8.13
N ALA A 128 20.39 1.34 -8.88
CA ALA A 128 19.22 2.01 -8.31
C ALA A 128 17.89 1.46 -8.86
N TYR A 129 16.80 1.80 -8.21
CA TYR A 129 15.44 1.48 -8.68
C TYR A 129 15.19 1.96 -10.12
N ALA A 130 15.70 3.11 -10.50
CA ALA A 130 15.54 3.65 -11.86
C ALA A 130 16.11 2.72 -12.94
N ASP A 131 17.24 2.05 -12.67
CA ASP A 131 17.85 1.10 -13.59
C ASP A 131 16.97 -0.15 -13.74
N ALA A 132 16.46 -0.69 -12.64
CA ALA A 132 15.54 -1.82 -12.64
C ALA A 132 14.25 -1.48 -13.39
N LEU A 133 13.71 -0.26 -13.21
CA LEU A 133 12.55 0.21 -13.93
C LEU A 133 12.82 0.32 -15.43
N ALA A 134 13.95 0.92 -15.83
CA ALA A 134 14.34 1.02 -17.24
C ALA A 134 14.49 -0.36 -17.89
N ALA A 135 15.12 -1.31 -17.21
CA ALA A 135 15.25 -2.69 -17.68
C ALA A 135 13.89 -3.39 -17.83
N SER A 136 12.96 -3.18 -16.90
CA SER A 136 11.60 -3.74 -16.99
C SER A 136 10.81 -3.16 -18.17
N LEU A 137 10.97 -1.87 -18.46
CA LEU A 137 10.37 -1.21 -19.63
C LEU A 137 10.95 -1.74 -20.95
N GLN A 138 12.27 -1.91 -21.03
CA GLN A 138 12.92 -2.52 -22.20
C GLN A 138 12.41 -3.96 -22.42
N ARG A 139 12.28 -4.74 -21.34
CA ARG A 139 11.76 -6.10 -21.40
C ARG A 139 10.31 -6.13 -21.89
N GLN A 140 9.48 -5.24 -21.39
CA GLN A 140 8.09 -5.08 -21.84
C GLN A 140 8.03 -4.77 -23.34
N GLN A 141 8.84 -3.81 -23.82
CA GLN A 141 8.89 -3.46 -25.23
C GLN A 141 9.35 -4.62 -26.12
N ALA A 142 10.36 -5.38 -25.68
CA ALA A 142 10.93 -6.48 -26.43
C ALA A 142 10.02 -7.71 -26.52
N THR A 143 9.14 -7.93 -25.54
CA THR A 143 8.38 -9.18 -25.41
C THR A 143 6.88 -9.02 -25.49
N GLY A 144 6.37 -7.80 -25.34
CA GLY A 144 4.94 -7.54 -25.17
C GLY A 144 4.37 -8.00 -23.82
N ALA A 145 5.22 -8.30 -22.82
CA ALA A 145 4.77 -8.63 -21.46
C ALA A 145 3.94 -7.49 -20.85
N LEU A 146 2.98 -7.82 -19.98
CA LEU A 146 2.21 -6.81 -19.27
C LEU A 146 3.06 -6.12 -18.20
N LEU A 147 3.26 -4.82 -18.35
CA LEU A 147 3.93 -4.02 -17.32
C LEU A 147 2.99 -3.78 -16.14
N LEU A 148 3.48 -4.08 -14.94
CA LEU A 148 2.83 -3.78 -13.67
C LEU A 148 3.59 -2.65 -12.99
N HIS A 149 2.86 -1.66 -12.47
CA HIS A 149 3.41 -0.57 -11.67
C HIS A 149 2.98 -0.70 -10.21
N ALA A 150 3.85 -0.33 -9.28
CA ALA A 150 3.61 -0.55 -7.85
C ALA A 150 2.42 0.23 -7.27
N TYR A 151 1.98 1.35 -7.91
CA TYR A 151 0.95 2.23 -7.37
C TYR A 151 0.26 3.16 -8.39
N ASP A 152 0.85 3.47 -9.56
CA ASP A 152 0.35 4.50 -10.48
C ASP A 152 -0.20 3.89 -11.78
N GLN A 153 -1.20 3.01 -11.64
CA GLN A 153 -2.04 2.47 -12.71
C GLN A 153 -3.49 2.41 -12.22
N ALA A 154 -4.44 2.76 -13.06
CA ALA A 154 -5.85 2.87 -12.69
C ALA A 154 -6.39 1.59 -12.05
N GLU A 155 -6.09 0.43 -12.64
CA GLU A 155 -6.55 -0.84 -12.12
C GLU A 155 -5.85 -1.23 -10.81
N VAL A 156 -4.59 -0.82 -10.61
CA VAL A 156 -3.87 -1.05 -9.34
C VAL A 156 -4.49 -0.22 -8.23
N VAL A 157 -4.81 1.03 -8.50
CA VAL A 157 -5.48 1.93 -7.53
C VAL A 157 -6.91 1.47 -7.25
N ALA A 158 -7.71 1.14 -8.28
CA ALA A 158 -9.06 0.62 -8.10
C ALA A 158 -9.05 -0.71 -7.30
N GLY A 159 -8.09 -1.58 -7.58
CA GLY A 159 -7.91 -2.83 -6.82
C GLY A 159 -7.60 -2.57 -5.35
N ALA A 160 -6.75 -1.58 -5.01
CA ALA A 160 -6.53 -1.18 -3.62
C ALA A 160 -7.80 -0.65 -2.96
N GLY A 161 -8.68 0.03 -3.70
CA GLY A 161 -9.98 0.52 -3.23
C GLY A 161 -10.96 -0.57 -2.79
N THR A 162 -10.76 -1.82 -3.23
CA THR A 162 -11.61 -2.95 -2.81
C THR A 162 -11.58 -3.19 -1.30
N LEU A 163 -10.49 -2.81 -0.62
CA LEU A 163 -10.41 -2.80 0.84
C LEU A 163 -11.48 -1.89 1.45
N ALA A 164 -11.61 -0.68 0.90
CA ALA A 164 -12.60 0.30 1.36
C ALA A 164 -14.04 -0.18 1.12
N ALA A 165 -14.29 -0.81 -0.03
CA ALA A 165 -15.58 -1.41 -0.35
C ALA A 165 -15.93 -2.55 0.63
N GLU A 166 -14.95 -3.39 1.03
CA GLU A 166 -15.16 -4.42 2.05
C GLU A 166 -15.55 -3.82 3.40
N VAL A 167 -14.84 -2.78 3.86
CA VAL A 167 -15.14 -2.11 5.13
C VAL A 167 -16.54 -1.51 5.10
N GLU A 168 -16.88 -0.76 4.03
CA GLU A 168 -18.19 -0.13 3.88
C GLU A 168 -19.32 -1.16 3.88
N ALA A 169 -19.14 -2.30 3.20
CA ALA A 169 -20.14 -3.38 3.16
C ALA A 169 -20.29 -4.13 4.48
N GLU A 170 -19.23 -4.20 5.31
CA GLU A 170 -19.24 -4.96 6.56
C GLU A 170 -19.76 -4.16 7.75
N VAL A 171 -19.34 -2.90 7.85
CA VAL A 171 -19.56 -2.08 9.07
C VAL A 171 -20.06 -0.67 8.79
N GLY A 172 -20.25 -0.31 7.52
CA GLY A 172 -20.53 1.05 7.09
C GLY A 172 -19.27 1.92 7.01
N LEU A 173 -19.47 3.22 6.83
CA LEU A 173 -18.37 4.17 6.69
C LEU A 173 -17.69 4.43 8.04
N PRO A 174 -16.35 4.41 8.14
CA PRO A 174 -15.66 5.00 9.26
C PRO A 174 -15.84 6.52 9.25
N SER A 175 -15.65 7.18 10.40
CA SER A 175 -15.61 8.64 10.44
C SER A 175 -14.31 9.15 9.83
N ARG A 176 -13.24 8.40 10.07
CA ARG A 176 -11.86 8.75 9.73
C ARG A 176 -11.06 7.51 9.36
N VAL A 177 -10.14 7.64 8.41
CA VAL A 177 -9.16 6.60 8.09
C VAL A 177 -7.73 7.15 8.18
N LEU A 178 -6.88 6.41 8.87
CA LEU A 178 -5.45 6.64 8.94
C LEU A 178 -4.76 5.67 7.98
N VAL A 179 -4.05 6.20 6.99
CA VAL A 179 -3.45 5.41 5.92
C VAL A 179 -2.02 5.85 5.61
N SER A 180 -1.11 4.90 5.53
CA SER A 180 0.29 5.13 5.20
C SER A 180 0.45 5.41 3.70
N VAL A 181 1.27 6.41 3.38
CA VAL A 181 1.51 6.88 2.02
C VAL A 181 2.98 6.72 1.66
N GLY A 182 3.23 6.08 0.52
CA GLY A 182 4.46 6.17 -0.25
C GLY A 182 4.10 6.78 -1.61
N GLY A 183 3.94 5.96 -2.67
CA GLY A 183 3.45 6.44 -3.96
C GLY A 183 1.95 6.74 -4.05
N GLY A 184 1.19 6.57 -2.96
CA GLY A 184 -0.21 6.96 -2.84
C GLY A 184 -1.24 5.97 -3.38
N GLY A 185 -0.86 4.81 -3.89
CA GLY A 185 -1.82 3.88 -4.50
C GLY A 185 -2.88 3.32 -3.54
N LEU A 186 -2.55 3.11 -2.26
CA LEU A 186 -3.51 2.69 -1.23
C LEU A 186 -4.48 3.82 -0.91
N MET A 187 -3.96 4.99 -0.54
CA MET A 187 -4.76 6.19 -0.27
C MET A 187 -5.66 6.55 -1.46
N GLY A 188 -5.11 6.51 -2.68
CA GLY A 188 -5.88 6.74 -3.90
C GLY A 188 -7.05 5.77 -4.06
N GLY A 189 -6.85 4.49 -3.73
CA GLY A 189 -7.93 3.49 -3.74
C GLY A 189 -9.05 3.82 -2.73
N LEU A 190 -8.68 4.26 -1.51
CA LEU A 190 -9.66 4.69 -0.51
C LEU A 190 -10.44 5.92 -0.99
N LEU A 191 -9.74 6.91 -1.56
CA LEU A 191 -10.36 8.10 -2.13
C LEU A 191 -11.27 7.77 -3.32
N ALA A 192 -10.88 6.83 -4.19
CA ALA A 192 -11.70 6.38 -5.31
C ALA A 192 -13.03 5.74 -4.84
N GLN A 193 -13.01 4.97 -3.73
CA GLN A 193 -14.21 4.36 -3.18
C GLN A 193 -15.06 5.35 -2.38
N TRP A 194 -14.42 6.12 -1.51
CA TRP A 194 -15.18 6.93 -0.54
C TRP A 194 -15.38 8.38 -0.96
N GLY A 195 -14.53 8.90 -1.84
CA GLY A 195 -14.55 10.33 -2.16
C GLY A 195 -14.34 11.16 -0.90
N GLY A 196 -15.13 12.21 -0.75
CA GLY A 196 -15.12 13.07 0.45
C GLY A 196 -16.00 12.57 1.61
N ARG A 197 -16.53 11.34 1.56
CA ARG A 197 -17.44 10.80 2.59
C ARG A 197 -16.74 10.36 3.89
N VAL A 198 -15.42 10.19 3.86
CA VAL A 198 -14.59 9.77 4.99
C VAL A 198 -13.42 10.74 5.12
N HIS A 199 -13.10 11.18 6.33
CA HIS A 199 -11.90 11.99 6.57
C HIS A 199 -10.65 11.12 6.41
N VAL A 200 -9.72 11.52 5.55
CA VAL A 200 -8.49 10.77 5.24
C VAL A 200 -7.28 11.48 5.82
N ASP A 201 -6.63 10.84 6.81
CA ASP A 201 -5.32 11.23 7.32
C ASP A 201 -4.25 10.42 6.59
N ALA A 202 -3.52 11.09 5.73
CA ALA A 202 -2.40 10.56 4.97
C ALA A 202 -1.12 10.67 5.79
N LEU A 203 -0.50 9.54 6.10
CA LEU A 203 0.61 9.46 7.03
C LEU A 203 1.89 9.07 6.31
N GLU A 204 2.96 9.79 6.58
CA GLU A 204 4.30 9.53 6.04
C GLU A 204 5.35 9.58 7.15
N PRO A 205 6.42 8.75 7.07
CA PRO A 205 7.58 8.94 7.92
C PRO A 205 8.27 10.28 7.60
N THR A 206 8.84 10.94 8.59
CA THR A 206 9.59 12.20 8.39
C THR A 206 10.70 12.05 7.33
N GLY A 207 11.29 10.86 7.20
CA GLY A 207 12.36 10.56 6.24
C GLY A 207 11.87 10.30 4.80
N SER A 208 10.56 10.26 4.55
CA SER A 208 9.99 9.96 3.22
C SER A 208 8.70 10.76 2.97
N PRO A 209 8.77 12.11 2.94
CA PRO A 209 7.60 13.02 2.95
C PRO A 209 7.06 13.31 1.53
N THR A 210 6.75 12.29 0.77
CA THR A 210 6.43 12.36 -0.68
C THR A 210 5.17 13.18 -0.98
N LEU A 211 4.07 12.86 -0.32
CA LEU A 211 2.80 13.60 -0.46
C LEU A 211 2.88 14.96 0.23
N HIS A 212 3.47 15.02 1.42
CA HIS A 212 3.61 16.26 2.19
C HIS A 212 4.36 17.32 1.40
N ALA A 213 5.47 16.94 0.77
CA ALA A 213 6.24 17.83 -0.10
C ALA A 213 5.46 18.25 -1.36
N ALA A 214 4.70 17.33 -1.97
CA ALA A 214 3.87 17.63 -3.12
C ALA A 214 2.75 18.63 -2.77
N LEU A 215 2.12 18.49 -1.60
CA LEU A 215 1.10 19.44 -1.13
C LEU A 215 1.70 20.83 -0.85
N ALA A 216 2.89 20.87 -0.24
CA ALA A 216 3.60 22.14 0.00
C ALA A 216 4.03 22.84 -1.31
N ALA A 217 4.43 22.07 -2.33
CA ALA A 217 4.82 22.60 -3.64
C ALA A 217 3.62 22.93 -4.54
N GLY A 218 2.43 22.39 -4.26
CA GLY A 218 1.26 22.49 -5.15
C GLY A 218 1.31 21.57 -6.38
N GLU A 219 2.34 20.74 -6.49
CA GLU A 219 2.54 19.76 -7.58
C GLU A 219 3.39 18.56 -7.12
N PRO A 220 3.32 17.42 -7.82
CA PRO A 220 4.24 16.31 -7.56
C PRO A 220 5.71 16.70 -7.73
N VAL A 221 6.51 16.51 -6.68
CA VAL A 221 7.96 16.79 -6.65
C VAL A 221 8.73 15.54 -6.26
N ASP A 222 9.99 15.47 -6.65
CA ASP A 222 10.90 14.41 -6.22
C ASP A 222 11.49 14.74 -4.85
N VAL A 223 11.45 13.76 -3.96
CA VAL A 223 12.02 13.85 -2.62
C VAL A 223 13.13 12.84 -2.40
N ALA A 224 14.03 13.13 -1.48
CA ALA A 224 14.90 12.12 -0.89
C ALA A 224 14.03 11.19 -0.03
N VAL A 225 14.33 9.90 -0.06
CA VAL A 225 13.66 8.89 0.76
C VAL A 225 14.68 8.17 1.62
N GLY A 226 14.35 7.97 2.88
CA GLY A 226 15.21 7.34 3.87
C GLY A 226 14.43 6.96 5.13
N GLY A 227 15.16 6.56 6.16
CA GLY A 227 14.55 6.17 7.43
C GLY A 227 13.86 4.81 7.40
N LEU A 228 13.13 4.53 8.46
CA LEU A 228 12.53 3.23 8.74
C LEU A 228 11.47 2.83 7.71
N GLY A 229 10.74 3.80 7.16
CA GLY A 229 9.67 3.56 6.19
C GLY A 229 10.12 3.35 4.75
N ALA A 230 11.39 3.60 4.41
CA ALA A 230 11.87 3.63 3.02
C ALA A 230 11.63 2.31 2.25
N ASP A 231 11.65 1.18 2.94
CA ASP A 231 11.44 -0.15 2.34
C ASP A 231 10.04 -0.32 1.73
N ALA A 232 9.00 0.14 2.41
CA ALA A 232 7.61 0.00 1.98
C ALA A 232 7.02 1.30 1.40
N LEU A 233 7.56 2.45 1.81
CA LEU A 233 7.06 3.80 1.49
C LEU A 233 8.11 4.62 0.71
N GLY A 234 9.10 3.98 0.09
CA GLY A 234 10.23 4.61 -0.57
C GLY A 234 9.95 5.17 -1.98
N ALA A 235 8.75 5.56 -2.30
CA ALA A 235 8.46 6.26 -3.55
C ALA A 235 9.01 7.69 -3.49
N ARG A 236 9.84 8.07 -4.47
CA ARG A 236 10.44 9.41 -4.52
C ARG A 236 9.48 10.49 -5.01
N ARG A 237 8.34 10.10 -5.58
CA ARG A 237 7.32 11.00 -6.11
C ARG A 237 5.94 10.38 -5.92
N ILE A 238 4.97 11.21 -5.56
CA ILE A 238 3.56 10.78 -5.49
C ILE A 238 3.05 10.41 -6.90
N GLY A 239 2.24 9.34 -6.99
CA GLY A 239 1.64 8.92 -8.24
C GLY A 239 0.66 9.95 -8.79
N ARG A 240 0.58 10.07 -10.11
CA ARG A 240 -0.30 11.02 -10.80
C ARG A 240 -1.78 10.78 -10.48
N ILE A 241 -2.18 9.51 -10.40
CA ILE A 241 -3.56 9.12 -10.05
C ILE A 241 -3.87 9.52 -8.62
N ALA A 242 -2.98 9.20 -7.66
CA ALA A 242 -3.15 9.57 -6.27
C ALA A 242 -3.20 11.09 -6.09
N TRP A 243 -2.33 11.83 -6.77
CA TRP A 243 -2.33 13.29 -6.76
C TRP A 243 -3.65 13.87 -7.27
N ALA A 244 -4.17 13.39 -8.40
CA ALA A 244 -5.43 13.84 -8.95
C ALA A 244 -6.61 13.59 -8.00
N LEU A 245 -6.62 12.44 -7.30
CA LEU A 245 -7.64 12.13 -6.30
C LEU A 245 -7.52 13.01 -5.05
N VAL A 246 -6.29 13.32 -4.60
CA VAL A 246 -6.02 14.26 -3.51
C VAL A 246 -6.52 15.67 -3.87
N GLN A 247 -6.23 16.14 -5.08
CA GLN A 247 -6.73 17.45 -5.55
C GLN A 247 -8.26 17.52 -5.61
N ARG A 248 -8.91 16.40 -5.91
CA ARG A 248 -10.38 16.32 -6.02
C ARG A 248 -11.08 16.25 -4.67
N HIS A 249 -10.52 15.49 -3.71
CA HIS A 249 -11.22 15.14 -2.48
C HIS A 249 -10.60 15.73 -1.22
N GLY A 250 -9.35 16.17 -1.29
CA GLY A 250 -8.59 16.62 -0.12
C GLY A 250 -8.15 15.48 0.80
N VAL A 251 -7.09 15.71 1.54
CA VAL A 251 -6.61 14.84 2.63
C VAL A 251 -5.89 15.72 3.67
N ALA A 252 -5.84 15.26 4.92
CA ALA A 252 -4.92 15.81 5.91
C ALA A 252 -3.58 15.05 5.82
N SER A 253 -2.47 15.76 5.64
CA SER A 253 -1.14 15.14 5.53
C SER A 253 -0.35 15.36 6.81
N HIS A 254 0.23 14.27 7.33
CA HIS A 254 0.96 14.28 8.58
C HIS A 254 2.28 13.53 8.45
N LEU A 255 3.31 14.06 9.13
CA LEU A 255 4.62 13.40 9.26
C LEU A 255 4.74 12.78 10.65
N VAL A 256 5.28 11.57 10.70
CA VAL A 256 5.43 10.78 11.93
C VAL A 256 6.91 10.41 12.11
N PRO A 257 7.50 10.63 13.28
CA PRO A 257 8.91 10.30 13.54
C PRO A 257 9.13 8.77 13.64
N ASP A 258 10.31 8.30 13.22
CA ASP A 258 10.67 6.88 13.13
C ASP A 258 10.61 6.18 14.50
N GLU A 259 10.91 6.89 15.60
CA GLU A 259 10.86 6.34 16.96
C GLU A 259 9.43 5.97 17.36
N ALA A 260 8.44 6.79 16.99
CA ALA A 260 7.03 6.49 17.24
C ALA A 260 6.57 5.27 16.44
N ILE A 261 7.06 5.11 15.22
CA ILE A 261 6.73 3.95 14.36
C ILE A 261 7.27 2.66 14.99
N THR A 262 8.53 2.67 15.46
CA THR A 262 9.14 1.52 16.13
C THR A 262 8.38 1.13 17.42
N ALA A 263 7.99 2.12 18.21
CA ALA A 263 7.20 1.88 19.43
C ALA A 263 5.84 1.26 19.10
N ALA A 264 5.15 1.76 18.08
CA ALA A 264 3.87 1.24 17.64
C ALA A 264 3.97 -0.20 17.05
N GLN A 265 5.05 -0.55 16.32
CA GLN A 265 5.29 -1.92 15.87
C GLN A 265 5.39 -2.88 17.04
N ARG A 266 6.19 -2.55 18.06
CA ARG A 266 6.36 -3.35 19.27
C ARG A 266 5.03 -3.49 20.02
N GLN A 267 4.26 -2.43 20.13
CA GLN A 267 2.96 -2.47 20.78
C GLN A 267 1.97 -3.39 20.06
N LEU A 268 1.86 -3.30 18.72
CA LEU A 268 1.02 -4.21 17.93
C LEU A 268 1.42 -5.68 18.14
N TRP A 269 2.72 -5.95 18.29
CA TRP A 269 3.19 -7.29 18.64
C TRP A 269 2.83 -7.68 20.07
N HIS A 270 3.11 -6.85 21.06
CA HIS A 270 2.90 -7.19 22.47
C HIS A 270 1.42 -7.31 22.83
N GLU A 271 0.57 -6.41 22.34
CA GLU A 271 -0.85 -6.38 22.69
C GLU A 271 -1.71 -7.30 21.81
N LEU A 272 -1.41 -7.39 20.51
CA LEU A 272 -2.27 -8.07 19.54
C LEU A 272 -1.60 -9.24 18.82
N ARG A 273 -0.32 -9.50 19.08
CA ARG A 273 0.49 -10.50 18.35
C ARG A 273 0.53 -10.28 16.83
N LEU A 274 0.48 -9.03 16.42
CA LEU A 274 0.57 -8.65 15.01
C LEU A 274 2.02 -8.24 14.69
N ALA A 275 2.76 -9.14 14.01
CA ALA A 275 4.05 -8.81 13.43
C ALA A 275 3.78 -8.04 12.12
N VAL A 276 4.13 -6.76 12.08
CA VAL A 276 3.83 -5.87 10.96
C VAL A 276 5.06 -5.07 10.54
N GLU A 277 5.12 -4.68 9.27
CA GLU A 277 6.14 -3.76 8.76
C GLU A 277 5.96 -2.33 9.30
N PRO A 278 7.00 -1.47 9.31
CA PRO A 278 6.92 -0.09 9.80
C PRO A 278 5.77 0.69 9.17
N ALA A 279 5.56 0.54 7.87
CA ALA A 279 4.45 1.18 7.17
C ALA A 279 3.07 0.83 7.75
N ALA A 280 2.88 -0.37 8.26
CA ALA A 280 1.62 -0.82 8.82
C ALA A 280 1.39 -0.36 10.28
N ALA A 281 2.47 -0.01 10.98
CA ALA A 281 2.40 0.55 12.35
C ALA A 281 2.21 2.07 12.35
N LEU A 282 2.49 2.75 11.24
CA LEU A 282 2.43 4.19 11.10
C LEU A 282 1.07 4.80 11.55
N PRO A 283 -0.10 4.21 11.25
CA PRO A 283 -1.38 4.70 11.74
C PRO A 283 -1.49 4.75 13.26
N LEU A 284 -1.05 3.71 13.95
CA LEU A 284 -1.04 3.68 15.42
C LEU A 284 -0.01 4.67 15.98
N ALA A 285 1.16 4.77 15.35
CA ALA A 285 2.20 5.73 15.74
C ALA A 285 1.72 7.18 15.69
N ALA A 286 0.94 7.55 14.67
CA ALA A 286 0.38 8.89 14.53
C ALA A 286 -0.58 9.25 15.67
N LEU A 287 -1.36 8.29 16.17
CA LEU A 287 -2.24 8.48 17.34
C LEU A 287 -1.43 8.66 18.61
N HIS A 288 -0.43 7.81 18.87
CA HIS A 288 0.42 7.92 20.07
C HIS A 288 1.27 9.19 20.09
N ALA A 289 1.77 9.61 18.94
CA ALA A 289 2.51 10.86 18.82
C ALA A 289 1.62 12.12 18.93
N GLY A 290 0.29 11.95 19.03
CA GLY A 290 -0.66 13.07 19.07
C GLY A 290 -0.74 13.87 17.78
N VAL A 291 -0.19 13.34 16.67
CA VAL A 291 -0.20 13.98 15.36
C VAL A 291 -1.61 13.97 14.77
N VAL A 292 -2.36 12.91 15.05
CA VAL A 292 -3.79 12.80 14.78
C VAL A 292 -4.54 12.64 16.09
N GLN A 293 -5.55 13.46 16.30
CA GLN A 293 -6.37 13.48 17.51
C GLN A 293 -7.87 13.30 17.14
N PRO A 294 -8.38 12.06 17.16
CA PRO A 294 -9.79 11.82 16.90
C PRO A 294 -10.69 12.39 17.99
N ALA A 295 -11.88 12.83 17.61
CA ALA A 295 -12.89 13.29 18.55
C ALA A 295 -13.59 12.10 19.26
N PRO A 296 -14.19 12.33 20.46
CA PRO A 296 -14.99 11.32 21.12
C PRO A 296 -16.14 10.81 20.22
N GLY A 297 -16.34 9.48 20.18
CA GLY A 297 -17.37 8.84 19.37
C GLY A 297 -16.99 8.61 17.91
N GLU A 298 -15.82 9.06 17.43
CA GLU A 298 -15.35 8.74 16.09
C GLU A 298 -15.04 7.24 15.93
N ARG A 299 -15.33 6.71 14.74
CA ARG A 299 -14.91 5.38 14.29
C ARG A 299 -13.67 5.55 13.44
N VAL A 300 -12.53 5.19 13.99
CA VAL A 300 -11.20 5.45 13.42
C VAL A 300 -10.66 4.18 12.80
N LEU A 301 -10.57 4.14 11.48
CA LEU A 301 -10.00 3.01 10.74
C LEU A 301 -8.49 3.15 10.59
N LEU A 302 -7.74 2.18 11.07
CA LEU A 302 -6.33 2.00 10.83
C LEU A 302 -6.11 0.90 9.77
N VAL A 303 -5.41 1.22 8.69
CA VAL A 303 -5.08 0.21 7.68
C VAL A 303 -3.73 -0.43 8.04
N VAL A 304 -3.77 -1.66 8.54
CA VAL A 304 -2.58 -2.50 8.81
C VAL A 304 -2.11 -3.13 7.50
N CYS A 305 -1.34 -2.38 6.72
CA CYS A 305 -1.19 -2.55 5.28
C CYS A 305 -0.28 -3.72 4.85
N GLY A 306 0.64 -4.22 5.73
CA GLY A 306 1.56 -5.29 5.36
C GLY A 306 2.37 -5.85 6.54
N ALA A 307 2.94 -7.07 6.32
CA ALA A 307 3.74 -7.79 7.29
C ALA A 307 5.01 -8.45 6.68
N ASN A 308 5.48 -7.95 5.53
CA ASN A 308 6.69 -8.49 4.91
C ASN A 308 7.96 -7.98 5.61
N VAL A 309 8.11 -8.34 6.87
CA VAL A 309 9.21 -7.99 7.79
C VAL A 309 9.69 -9.26 8.48
N ASP A 310 10.95 -9.27 8.92
CA ASP A 310 11.44 -10.33 9.81
C ASP A 310 10.77 -10.19 11.18
N PRO A 311 10.00 -11.20 11.65
CA PRO A 311 9.36 -11.14 12.96
C PRO A 311 10.32 -10.92 14.13
N ALA A 312 11.58 -11.31 14.00
CA ALA A 312 12.61 -11.07 15.01
C ALA A 312 12.84 -9.57 15.26
N CYS A 313 12.63 -8.73 14.25
CA CYS A 313 12.79 -7.28 14.37
C CYS A 313 11.71 -6.61 15.25
N VAL A 314 10.57 -7.28 15.46
CA VAL A 314 9.44 -6.72 16.23
C VAL A 314 9.26 -7.40 17.59
N ALA A 315 9.88 -8.59 17.79
CA ALA A 315 9.73 -9.40 19.01
C ALA A 315 10.77 -9.05 20.10
N GLY A 316 11.81 -8.30 19.76
CA GLY A 316 12.95 -7.98 20.66
C GLY A 316 12.75 -6.69 21.46
#